data_cf7391c84d40e73412259e63f78eeb2f
#
_entry.id   cf7391c84d40e73412259e63f78eeb2f
#
_cell.length_a   1.000
_cell.length_b   1.000
_cell.length_c   1.000
_cell.angle_alpha   90.00
_cell.angle_beta   90.00
_cell.angle_gamma   90.00
#
_symmetry.space_group_name_H-M   'P 1'
#
loop_
_entity.id
_entity.type
_entity.pdbx_description
1 polymer ?
#
loop_
_entity_poly.entity_id
_entity_poly.type
_entity_poly.pdbx_seq_one_letter_code
_entity_poly.pdbx_strand_id
1 'polypeptide(L)'
;MEAKAIAKYIRMSPQKVRLVADLVRGKKVQEARNILLYTRKYAATIVAKVLKSAVANAAQNPSINENVLYVKEIFVDQGPALKRWRARAQGRAAGIKKRTSHITVVVDEK
;
A
#
# COMPACT_ATOMS: atom_id res chain seq x y z
N MET A 1 -11.93 10.86 -14.15
CA MET A 1 -11.07 9.76 -14.60
C MET A 1 -10.25 9.24 -13.45
N GLU A 2 -10.13 7.94 -13.35
CA GLU A 2 -9.38 7.28 -12.29
C GLU A 2 -8.00 6.90 -12.77
N ALA A 3 -7.05 6.92 -11.86
CA ALA A 3 -5.73 6.33 -12.07
C ALA A 3 -5.42 5.45 -10.88
N LYS A 4 -4.69 4.38 -11.11
CA LYS A 4 -4.35 3.44 -10.05
C LYS A 4 -2.90 3.02 -10.12
N ALA A 5 -2.38 2.59 -8.99
CA ALA A 5 -1.09 1.93 -8.89
C ALA A 5 -1.23 0.72 -7.98
N ILE A 6 -0.51 -0.33 -8.31
CA ILE A 6 -0.53 -1.58 -7.56
C ILE A 6 0.91 -1.95 -7.21
N ALA A 7 1.15 -2.20 -5.93
CA ALA A 7 2.41 -2.78 -5.47
C ALA A 7 2.14 -4.20 -4.99
N LYS A 8 2.79 -5.17 -5.60
CA LYS A 8 2.60 -6.58 -5.31
C LYS A 8 3.75 -7.14 -4.47
N TYR A 9 3.45 -8.16 -3.69
CA TYR A 9 4.45 -8.92 -2.93
C TYR A 9 5.23 -8.08 -1.92
N ILE A 10 4.55 -7.12 -1.30
CA ILE A 10 5.15 -6.33 -0.22
C ILE A 10 5.27 -7.24 1.01
N ARG A 11 6.46 -7.33 1.57
CA ARG A 11 6.75 -8.22 2.69
C ARG A 11 6.33 -7.61 4.01
N MET A 12 5.02 -7.41 4.16
CA MET A 12 4.39 -6.97 5.39
C MET A 12 3.04 -7.66 5.52
N SER A 13 2.57 -7.84 6.74
CA SER A 13 1.25 -8.42 6.93
C SER A 13 0.18 -7.41 6.48
N PRO A 14 -0.90 -7.89 5.84
CA PRO A 14 -1.97 -6.98 5.40
C PRO A 14 -2.57 -6.15 6.53
N GLN A 15 -2.66 -6.73 7.71
CA GLN A 15 -3.24 -6.04 8.88
C GLN A 15 -2.47 -4.76 9.23
N LYS A 16 -1.14 -4.83 9.22
CA LYS A 16 -0.29 -3.67 9.50
C LYS A 16 -0.44 -2.58 8.45
N VAL A 17 -0.51 -2.97 7.18
CA VAL A 17 -0.66 -2.01 6.09
C VAL A 17 -2.06 -1.40 6.11
N ARG A 18 -3.09 -2.18 6.43
CA ARG A 18 -4.47 -1.68 6.51
C ARG A 18 -4.65 -0.58 7.55
N LEU A 19 -3.92 -0.65 8.66
CA LEU A 19 -3.96 0.41 9.67
C LEU A 19 -3.55 1.75 9.08
N VAL A 20 -2.51 1.75 8.26
CA VAL A 20 -2.04 2.98 7.58
C VAL A 20 -2.99 3.37 6.45
N ALA A 21 -3.47 2.41 5.68
CA ALA A 21 -4.39 2.68 4.58
C ALA A 21 -5.66 3.37 5.05
N ASP A 22 -6.19 2.98 6.20
CA ASP A 22 -7.40 3.58 6.76
C ASP A 22 -7.22 5.06 7.10
N LEU A 23 -5.99 5.49 7.38
CA LEU A 23 -5.70 6.88 7.71
C LEU A 23 -5.84 7.81 6.50
N VAL A 24 -5.64 7.28 5.29
CA VAL A 24 -5.59 8.10 4.07
C VAL A 24 -6.79 7.91 3.15
N ARG A 25 -7.63 6.92 3.43
CA ARG A 25 -8.79 6.64 2.58
C ARG A 25 -9.75 7.83 2.57
N GLY A 26 -10.13 8.28 1.37
CA GLY A 26 -11.04 9.41 1.19
C GLY A 26 -10.42 10.78 1.36
N LYS A 27 -9.13 10.86 1.66
CA LYS A 27 -8.43 12.13 1.86
C LYS A 27 -7.92 12.67 0.53
N LYS A 28 -7.78 14.00 0.43
CA LYS A 28 -7.09 14.61 -0.70
C LYS A 28 -5.65 14.14 -0.72
N VAL A 29 -5.08 14.04 -1.92
CA VAL A 29 -3.70 13.55 -2.08
C VAL A 29 -2.71 14.32 -1.22
N GLN A 30 -2.81 15.66 -1.16
CA GLN A 30 -1.90 16.46 -0.35
C GLN A 30 -2.02 16.15 1.13
N GLU A 31 -3.25 16.00 1.64
CA GLU A 31 -3.48 15.60 3.03
C GLU A 31 -2.95 14.19 3.30
N ALA A 32 -3.20 13.27 2.37
CA ALA A 32 -2.72 11.90 2.50
C ALA A 32 -1.20 11.84 2.57
N ARG A 33 -0.51 12.61 1.73
CA ARG A 33 0.95 12.69 1.76
C ARG A 33 1.46 13.19 3.10
N ASN A 34 0.82 14.22 3.66
CA ASN A 34 1.23 14.78 4.95
C ASN A 34 0.99 13.78 6.08
N ILE A 35 -0.15 13.10 6.08
CA ILE A 35 -0.44 12.06 7.07
C ILE A 35 0.62 10.97 7.02
N LEU A 36 0.96 10.48 5.83
CA LEU A 36 1.96 9.43 5.67
C LEU A 36 3.36 9.89 6.06
N LEU A 37 3.70 11.13 5.78
CA LEU A 37 5.00 11.70 6.12
C LEU A 37 5.22 11.71 7.63
N TYR A 38 4.18 12.04 8.40
CA TYR A 38 4.27 12.13 9.85
C TYR A 38 3.88 10.87 10.61
N THR A 39 3.49 9.82 9.89
CA THR A 39 3.17 8.54 10.50
C THR A 39 4.46 7.75 10.70
N ARG A 40 4.78 7.42 11.95
CA ARG A 40 6.01 6.71 12.30
C ARG A 40 5.84 5.20 12.17
N LYS A 41 5.54 4.73 10.97
CA LYS A 41 5.42 3.30 10.67
C LYS A 41 6.05 3.02 9.33
N TYR A 42 6.75 1.90 9.24
CA TYR A 42 7.36 1.49 7.98
C TYR A 42 6.31 1.33 6.86
N ALA A 43 5.12 0.84 7.21
CA ALA A 43 4.04 0.68 6.25
C ALA A 43 3.66 2.02 5.60
N ALA A 44 3.77 3.14 6.33
CA ALA A 44 3.48 4.46 5.78
C ALA A 44 4.41 4.82 4.63
N THR A 45 5.69 4.48 4.73
CA THR A 45 6.66 4.70 3.66
C THR A 45 6.27 3.94 2.39
N ILE A 46 5.83 2.71 2.55
CA ILE A 46 5.42 1.87 1.41
C ILE A 46 4.15 2.41 0.77
N VAL A 47 3.14 2.74 1.58
CA VAL A 47 1.89 3.31 1.07
C VAL A 47 2.15 4.64 0.37
N ALA A 48 3.04 5.47 0.90
CA ALA A 48 3.42 6.74 0.28
C ALA A 48 4.02 6.54 -1.12
N LYS A 49 4.84 5.51 -1.29
CA LYS A 49 5.42 5.18 -2.61
C LYS A 49 4.35 4.75 -3.60
N VAL A 50 3.38 3.94 -3.19
CA VAL A 50 2.29 3.50 -4.05
C VAL A 50 1.40 4.68 -4.42
N LEU A 51 1.10 5.54 -3.46
CA LEU A 51 0.33 6.76 -3.71
C LEU A 51 1.05 7.68 -4.71
N LYS A 52 2.35 7.86 -4.56
CA LYS A 52 3.15 8.65 -5.50
C LYS A 52 3.08 8.07 -6.92
N SER A 53 3.12 6.75 -7.05
CA SER A 53 2.98 6.09 -8.34
C SER A 53 1.60 6.30 -8.94
N ALA A 54 0.55 6.24 -8.14
CA ALA A 54 -0.82 6.48 -8.62
C ALA A 54 -0.99 7.92 -9.10
N VAL A 55 -0.43 8.89 -8.39
CA VAL A 55 -0.47 10.30 -8.78
C VAL A 55 0.33 10.51 -10.08
N ALA A 56 1.49 9.88 -10.21
CA ALA A 56 2.29 9.96 -11.44
C ALA A 56 1.54 9.38 -12.63
N ASN A 57 0.81 8.27 -12.44
CA ASN A 57 -0.01 7.68 -13.49
C ASN A 57 -1.16 8.63 -13.88
N ALA A 58 -1.77 9.29 -12.91
CA ALA A 58 -2.79 10.30 -13.18
C ALA A 58 -2.23 11.49 -13.96
N ALA A 59 -1.03 11.92 -13.64
CA ALA A 59 -0.37 13.06 -14.28
C ALA A 59 -0.06 12.83 -15.76
N GLN A 60 0.01 11.58 -16.20
CA GLN A 60 0.20 11.24 -17.61
C GLN A 60 -1.00 11.63 -18.48
N ASN A 61 -2.15 11.81 -17.88
CA ASN A 61 -3.34 12.24 -18.60
C ASN A 61 -3.48 13.76 -18.45
N PRO A 62 -3.32 14.53 -19.56
CA PRO A 62 -3.34 15.98 -19.49
C PRO A 62 -4.69 16.57 -19.09
N SER A 63 -5.78 15.78 -19.17
CA SER A 63 -7.10 16.25 -18.76
C SER A 63 -7.32 16.17 -17.26
N ILE A 64 -6.41 15.54 -16.50
CA ILE A 64 -6.53 15.39 -15.06
C ILE A 64 -5.83 16.56 -14.35
N ASN A 65 -6.55 17.22 -13.45
CA ASN A 65 -5.99 18.24 -12.58
C ASN A 65 -5.49 17.60 -11.29
N GLU A 66 -4.17 17.59 -11.09
CA GLU A 66 -3.55 16.97 -9.91
C GLU A 66 -4.00 17.63 -8.60
N ASN A 67 -4.36 18.89 -8.63
CA ASN A 67 -4.72 19.63 -7.41
C ASN A 67 -6.06 19.18 -6.82
N VAL A 68 -6.89 18.51 -7.60
CA VAL A 68 -8.19 18.02 -7.14
C VAL A 68 -8.24 16.51 -6.93
N LEU A 69 -7.11 15.84 -7.02
CA LEU A 69 -7.05 14.40 -6.81
C LEU A 69 -7.27 14.04 -5.35
N TYR A 70 -7.98 12.96 -5.12
CA TYR A 70 -8.18 12.40 -3.80
C TYR A 70 -8.00 10.87 -3.86
N VAL A 71 -7.75 10.28 -2.72
CA VAL A 71 -7.62 8.81 -2.60
C VAL A 71 -9.03 8.24 -2.58
N LYS A 72 -9.50 7.78 -3.73
CA LYS A 72 -10.85 7.24 -3.86
C LYS A 72 -10.97 5.91 -3.15
N GLU A 73 -10.01 5.03 -3.42
CA GLU A 73 -9.99 3.69 -2.86
C GLU A 73 -8.56 3.29 -2.55
N ILE A 74 -8.39 2.55 -1.50
CA ILE A 74 -7.13 1.90 -1.18
C ILE A 74 -7.44 0.53 -0.62
N PHE A 75 -6.88 -0.50 -1.24
CA PHE A 75 -7.09 -1.89 -0.87
C PHE A 75 -5.77 -2.51 -0.47
N VAL A 76 -5.83 -3.35 0.54
CA VAL A 76 -4.70 -4.18 0.93
C VAL A 76 -5.18 -5.62 0.91
N ASP A 77 -4.75 -6.36 -0.10
CA ASP A 77 -5.10 -7.76 -0.25
C ASP A 77 -3.98 -8.64 0.26
N GLN A 78 -4.35 -9.78 0.80
CA GLN A 78 -3.37 -10.76 1.23
C GLN A 78 -2.74 -11.43 0.01
N GLY A 79 -1.42 -11.33 -0.08
CA GLY A 79 -0.67 -12.06 -1.10
C GLY A 79 -0.33 -13.46 -0.63
N PRO A 80 0.37 -14.25 -1.47
CA PRO A 80 0.77 -15.59 -1.07
C PRO A 80 1.75 -15.53 0.09
N ALA A 81 1.56 -16.43 1.05
CA ALA A 81 2.48 -16.58 2.16
C ALA A 81 3.68 -17.43 1.73
N LEU A 82 4.88 -16.94 1.99
CA LEU A 82 6.09 -17.70 1.77
C LEU A 82 6.32 -18.58 2.99
N LYS A 83 6.29 -19.89 2.78
CA LYS A 83 6.58 -20.85 3.84
C LYS A 83 8.07 -21.17 3.83
N ARG A 84 8.71 -21.01 4.98
CA ARG A 84 10.08 -21.42 5.19
C ARG A 84 10.12 -22.48 6.28
N TRP A 85 10.95 -23.49 6.09
CA TRP A 85 11.11 -24.57 7.04
C TRP A 85 12.48 -24.50 7.66
N ARG A 86 12.54 -24.60 8.97
CA ARG A 86 13.80 -24.69 9.70
C ARG A 86 13.87 -26.02 10.43
N ALA A 87 14.98 -26.71 10.26
CA ALA A 87 15.26 -27.89 11.06
C ALA A 87 15.56 -27.45 12.50
N ARG A 88 14.97 -28.14 13.45
CA ARG A 88 15.25 -27.93 14.86
C ARG A 88 16.11 -29.06 15.40
N ALA A 89 16.74 -28.82 16.57
CA ALA A 89 17.74 -29.73 17.17
C ALA A 89 17.23 -31.17 17.36
N GLN A 90 15.94 -31.39 17.43
CA GLN A 90 15.34 -32.72 17.61
C GLN A 90 14.76 -33.29 16.29
N GLY A 91 15.21 -32.80 15.16
CA GLY A 91 14.71 -33.26 13.87
C GLY A 91 13.33 -32.76 13.48
N ARG A 92 12.73 -31.89 14.30
CA ARG A 92 11.44 -31.31 13.97
C ARG A 92 11.62 -30.12 13.03
N ALA A 93 10.78 -30.04 12.00
CA ALA A 93 10.71 -28.88 11.13
C ALA A 93 9.66 -27.91 11.66
N ALA A 94 9.98 -26.62 11.74
CA ALA A 94 9.02 -25.58 12.08
C ALA A 94 8.72 -24.73 10.87
N GLY A 95 7.45 -24.57 10.54
CA GLY A 95 7.01 -23.70 9.46
C GLY A 95 7.07 -22.24 9.88
N ILE A 96 7.67 -21.41 9.05
CA ILE A 96 7.66 -19.98 9.21
C ILE A 96 6.86 -19.40 8.05
N LYS A 97 5.76 -18.71 8.36
CA LYS A 97 4.98 -18.01 7.35
C LYS A 97 5.47 -16.57 7.25
N LYS A 98 5.90 -16.18 6.05
CA LYS A 98 6.19 -14.79 5.74
C LYS A 98 5.06 -14.27 4.87
N ARG A 99 4.23 -13.42 5.46
CA ARG A 99 3.06 -12.89 4.78
C ARG A 99 3.46 -11.77 3.84
N THR A 100 2.76 -11.69 2.71
CA THR A 100 2.92 -10.61 1.76
C THR A 100 1.60 -9.89 1.58
N SER A 101 1.66 -8.69 1.05
CA SER A 101 0.48 -7.87 0.77
C SER A 101 0.54 -7.30 -0.63
N HIS A 102 -0.61 -7.15 -1.23
CA HIS A 102 -0.78 -6.39 -2.48
C HIS A 102 -1.52 -5.12 -2.15
N ILE A 103 -0.94 -3.98 -2.47
CA ILE A 103 -1.52 -2.67 -2.18
C ILE A 103 -1.98 -2.04 -3.48
N THR A 104 -3.25 -1.68 -3.54
CA THR A 104 -3.84 -0.98 -4.69
C THR A 104 -4.33 0.38 -4.22
N VAL A 105 -3.88 1.44 -4.87
CA VAL A 105 -4.33 2.81 -4.60
C VAL A 105 -5.01 3.33 -5.86
N VAL A 106 -6.24 3.80 -5.72
CA VAL A 106 -7.00 4.44 -6.80
C VAL A 106 -7.20 5.90 -6.44
N VAL A 107 -6.76 6.79 -7.31
CA VAL A 107 -6.98 8.23 -7.18
C VAL A 107 -7.93 8.69 -8.27
N ASP A 108 -8.74 9.70 -7.96
CA ASP A 108 -9.72 10.24 -8.89
C ASP A 108 -9.82 11.74 -8.67
N GLU A 109 -10.39 12.42 -9.65
CA GLU A 109 -10.75 13.83 -9.52
C GLU A 109 -12.05 13.96 -8.76
N LYS A 110 -12.12 14.97 -7.93
CA LYS A 110 -13.32 15.24 -7.16
C LYS A 110 -14.15 16.35 -7.80
#